data_a8e2c43e286d0a6d2607ee2e5f46039e
#
_entry.id   a8e2c43e286d0a6d2607ee2e5f46039e
#
_cell.length_a   1.000
_cell.length_b   1.000
_cell.length_c   1.000
_cell.angle_alpha   90.00
_cell.angle_beta   90.00
_cell.angle_gamma   90.00
#
_symmetry.space_group_name_H-M   'P 1'
#
loop_
_entity.id
_entity.type
_entity.pdbx_description
1 polymer ?
#
loop_
_entity_poly.entity_id
_entity_poly.type
_entity_poly.pdbx_seq_one_letter_code
_entity_poly.pdbx_strand_id
1 'polypeptide(L)'
;MLSRLGPPGSRQRAARYQVVFAVGVGVVALVASAAAFILYFQFRANISAYELTPKCASPGDAVTSACRYSGPVQVVGTSRTDQLRATVHFSALPGQAFTARFPKDGEPSSSALANGSITEGELWSGKVSRLAGEPTSDNPESTSPDSILLIGWGILVGALLIFGLSVPLARFNWRIRDGSVAAK
;
A
#
# COMPACT_ATOMS: atom_id res chain seq x y z
N MET A 1 51.66 -24.82 7.24
CA MET A 1 50.18 -24.81 7.37
C MET A 1 49.60 -24.85 5.95
N LEU A 2 49.17 -26.03 5.49
CA LEU A 2 48.63 -26.23 4.13
C LEU A 2 47.16 -25.86 4.14
N SER A 3 46.82 -24.73 3.51
CA SER A 3 45.45 -24.29 3.26
C SER A 3 44.75 -25.32 2.37
N ARG A 4 43.71 -25.96 2.89
CA ARG A 4 42.81 -26.88 2.14
C ARG A 4 42.12 -26.12 1.01
N LEU A 5 42.70 -26.17 -0.16
CA LEU A 5 42.06 -25.73 -1.40
C LEU A 5 41.02 -26.78 -1.73
N GLY A 6 39.73 -26.44 -1.51
CA GLY A 6 38.61 -27.30 -1.91
C GLY A 6 38.63 -27.63 -3.41
N PRO A 7 38.00 -28.71 -3.84
CA PRO A 7 38.03 -29.19 -5.22
C PRO A 7 37.61 -28.10 -6.21
N PRO A 8 38.27 -27.95 -7.38
CA PRO A 8 38.07 -26.86 -8.32
C PRO A 8 36.62 -26.72 -8.84
N GLY A 9 35.82 -27.77 -8.82
CA GLY A 9 34.41 -27.74 -9.23
C GLY A 9 33.45 -27.05 -8.25
N SER A 10 33.80 -26.94 -6.95
CA SER A 10 32.91 -26.34 -5.95
C SER A 10 32.82 -24.82 -6.10
N ARG A 11 33.92 -24.16 -6.50
CA ARG A 11 33.97 -22.68 -6.67
C ARG A 11 33.20 -22.22 -7.91
N GLN A 12 33.25 -22.99 -9.00
CA GLN A 12 32.47 -22.66 -10.21
C GLN A 12 30.97 -22.80 -9.98
N ARG A 13 30.56 -23.79 -9.20
CA ARG A 13 29.14 -23.94 -8.81
C ARG A 13 28.69 -22.77 -7.92
N ALA A 14 29.48 -22.37 -6.93
CA ALA A 14 29.15 -21.23 -6.07
C ALA A 14 28.99 -19.92 -6.86
N ALA A 15 29.86 -19.65 -7.83
CA ALA A 15 29.75 -18.46 -8.68
C ALA A 15 28.49 -18.47 -9.54
N ARG A 16 28.11 -19.61 -10.10
CA ARG A 16 26.87 -19.75 -10.87
C ARG A 16 25.63 -19.54 -9.99
N TYR A 17 25.61 -20.09 -8.78
CA TYR A 17 24.51 -19.85 -7.83
C TYR A 17 24.37 -18.38 -7.43
N GLN A 18 25.49 -17.68 -7.21
CA GLN A 18 25.46 -16.25 -6.92
C GLN A 18 24.85 -15.41 -8.06
N VAL A 19 25.21 -15.71 -9.31
CA VAL A 19 24.64 -15.01 -10.47
C VAL A 19 23.15 -15.31 -10.63
N VAL A 20 22.75 -16.58 -10.53
CA VAL A 20 21.34 -16.97 -10.61
C VAL A 20 20.52 -16.34 -9.50
N PHE A 21 21.05 -16.32 -8.28
CA PHE A 21 20.41 -15.68 -7.14
C PHE A 21 20.26 -14.16 -7.34
N ALA A 22 21.32 -13.48 -7.77
CA ALA A 22 21.29 -12.04 -8.03
C ALA A 22 20.28 -11.67 -9.13
N VAL A 23 20.23 -12.45 -10.22
CA VAL A 23 19.24 -12.27 -11.30
C VAL A 23 17.83 -12.50 -10.76
N GLY A 24 17.60 -13.56 -9.97
CA GLY A 24 16.30 -13.85 -9.37
C GLY A 24 15.81 -12.73 -8.46
N VAL A 25 16.66 -12.22 -7.56
CA VAL A 25 16.35 -11.08 -6.70
C VAL A 25 16.05 -9.83 -7.53
N GLY A 26 16.83 -9.57 -8.59
CA GLY A 26 16.61 -8.43 -9.48
C GLY A 26 15.25 -8.48 -10.18
N VAL A 27 14.86 -9.64 -10.69
CA VAL A 27 13.55 -9.84 -11.35
C VAL A 27 12.40 -9.63 -10.35
N VAL A 28 12.49 -10.22 -9.15
CA VAL A 28 11.47 -10.05 -8.11
C VAL A 28 11.33 -8.58 -7.71
N ALA A 29 12.45 -7.87 -7.54
CA ALA A 29 12.43 -6.46 -7.19
C ALA A 29 11.80 -5.58 -8.29
N LEU A 30 12.08 -5.86 -9.55
CA LEU A 30 11.47 -5.16 -10.68
C LEU A 30 9.96 -5.38 -10.74
N VAL A 31 9.50 -6.62 -10.56
CA VAL A 31 8.07 -6.94 -10.53
C VAL A 31 7.38 -6.26 -9.36
N ALA A 32 7.97 -6.29 -8.16
CA ALA A 32 7.43 -5.63 -6.97
C ALA A 32 7.36 -4.09 -7.15
N SER A 33 8.39 -3.49 -7.74
CA SER A 33 8.39 -2.05 -8.04
C SER A 33 7.32 -1.69 -9.07
N ALA A 34 7.19 -2.47 -10.14
CA ALA A 34 6.15 -2.25 -11.14
C ALA A 34 4.74 -2.35 -10.53
N ALA A 35 4.50 -3.34 -9.67
CA ALA A 35 3.24 -3.49 -8.95
C ALA A 35 2.95 -2.27 -8.05
N ALA A 36 3.97 -1.77 -7.32
CA ALA A 36 3.83 -0.57 -6.48
C ALA A 36 3.47 0.67 -7.33
N PHE A 37 4.08 0.86 -8.49
CA PHE A 37 3.74 1.95 -9.39
C PHE A 37 2.31 1.83 -9.94
N ILE A 38 1.88 0.63 -10.35
CA ILE A 38 0.49 0.40 -10.81
C ILE A 38 -0.49 0.76 -9.70
N LEU A 39 -0.26 0.29 -8.47
CA LEU A 39 -1.09 0.61 -7.32
C LEU A 39 -1.12 2.13 -7.05
N TYR A 40 0.03 2.81 -7.09
CA TYR A 40 0.09 4.26 -6.94
C TYR A 40 -0.82 4.99 -7.93
N PHE A 41 -0.74 4.65 -9.22
CA PHE A 41 -1.57 5.29 -10.24
C PHE A 41 -3.06 4.98 -10.06
N GLN A 42 -3.40 3.75 -9.65
CA GLN A 42 -4.79 3.39 -9.34
C GLN A 42 -5.34 4.20 -8.15
N PHE A 43 -4.55 4.33 -7.06
CA PHE A 43 -4.96 5.16 -5.92
C PHE A 43 -5.12 6.63 -6.29
N ARG A 44 -4.18 7.18 -7.05
CA ARG A 44 -4.27 8.57 -7.55
C ARG A 44 -5.50 8.77 -8.42
N ALA A 45 -5.81 7.85 -9.32
CA ALA A 45 -7.01 7.91 -10.15
C ALA A 45 -8.29 7.87 -9.30
N ASN A 46 -8.33 7.03 -8.26
CA ASN A 46 -9.47 6.94 -7.35
C ASN A 46 -9.66 8.23 -6.54
N ILE A 47 -8.56 8.83 -6.03
CA ILE A 47 -8.62 10.12 -5.32
C ILE A 47 -9.16 11.21 -6.26
N SER A 48 -8.61 11.32 -7.46
CA SER A 48 -9.08 12.30 -8.45
C SER A 48 -10.54 12.08 -8.84
N ALA A 49 -10.95 10.82 -8.99
CA ALA A 49 -12.35 10.49 -9.27
C ALA A 49 -13.27 10.91 -8.11
N TYR A 50 -12.83 10.70 -6.86
CA TYR A 50 -13.57 11.12 -5.68
C TYR A 50 -13.66 12.65 -5.57
N GLU A 51 -12.55 13.37 -5.76
CA GLU A 51 -12.53 14.84 -5.72
C GLU A 51 -13.43 15.48 -6.77
N LEU A 52 -13.45 14.94 -7.99
CA LEU A 52 -14.24 15.41 -9.11
C LEU A 52 -15.71 14.92 -9.07
N THR A 53 -16.06 14.06 -8.10
CA THR A 53 -17.40 13.48 -8.00
C THR A 53 -18.45 14.56 -7.70
N PRO A 54 -19.51 14.68 -8.50
CA PRO A 54 -20.56 15.66 -8.27
C PRO A 54 -21.36 15.32 -6.99
N LYS A 55 -22.04 16.33 -6.47
CA LYS A 55 -23.04 16.10 -5.41
C LYS A 55 -24.24 15.36 -6.00
N CYS A 56 -24.81 14.43 -5.24
CA CYS A 56 -26.01 13.71 -5.64
C CYS A 56 -27.22 14.66 -5.75
N ALA A 57 -28.07 14.43 -6.72
CA ALA A 57 -29.36 15.12 -6.83
C ALA A 57 -30.34 14.64 -5.74
N SER A 58 -30.27 13.36 -5.38
CA SER A 58 -31.03 12.78 -4.27
C SER A 58 -30.14 11.92 -3.37
N PRO A 59 -30.50 11.75 -2.08
CA PRO A 59 -29.75 10.87 -1.16
C PRO A 59 -29.63 9.42 -1.65
N GLY A 60 -30.69 8.91 -2.30
CA GLY A 60 -30.74 7.55 -2.84
C GLY A 60 -29.71 7.31 -3.94
N ASP A 61 -29.38 8.34 -4.71
CA ASP A 61 -28.37 8.23 -5.78
C ASP A 61 -26.98 7.88 -5.22
N ALA A 62 -26.66 8.32 -4.00
CA ALA A 62 -25.38 8.02 -3.37
C ALA A 62 -25.15 6.54 -3.10
N VAL A 63 -26.20 5.74 -3.08
CA VAL A 63 -26.12 4.29 -2.87
C VAL A 63 -25.77 3.55 -4.17
N THR A 64 -26.31 4.05 -5.30
CA THR A 64 -26.27 3.35 -6.59
C THR A 64 -25.36 4.00 -7.61
N SER A 65 -25.03 5.27 -7.44
CA SER A 65 -24.28 6.09 -8.39
C SER A 65 -22.97 6.61 -7.81
N ALA A 66 -22.02 6.95 -8.67
CA ALA A 66 -20.78 7.58 -8.28
C ALA A 66 -20.99 9.09 -8.04
N CYS A 67 -21.78 9.44 -7.01
CA CYS A 67 -21.96 10.81 -6.55
C CYS A 67 -21.80 10.89 -5.02
N ARG A 68 -21.62 12.09 -4.46
CA ARG A 68 -21.43 12.32 -3.03
C ARG A 68 -22.67 12.92 -2.40
N TYR A 69 -23.11 12.36 -1.30
CA TYR A 69 -24.17 12.90 -0.46
C TYR A 69 -23.62 13.19 0.93
N SER A 70 -23.79 14.42 1.43
CA SER A 70 -23.43 14.81 2.78
C SER A 70 -24.71 15.18 3.54
N GLY A 71 -24.83 14.67 4.76
CA GLY A 71 -26.01 14.98 5.59
C GLY A 71 -25.91 14.42 7.00
N PRO A 72 -26.93 14.73 7.80
CA PRO A 72 -26.98 14.28 9.20
C PRO A 72 -27.15 12.77 9.28
N VAL A 73 -26.36 12.16 10.13
CA VAL A 73 -26.39 10.74 10.45
C VAL A 73 -26.53 10.52 11.94
N GLN A 74 -27.28 9.51 12.32
CA GLN A 74 -27.35 9.02 13.68
C GLN A 74 -26.46 7.81 13.86
N VAL A 75 -25.59 7.84 14.87
CA VAL A 75 -24.79 6.69 15.27
C VAL A 75 -25.67 5.72 16.04
N VAL A 76 -25.80 4.48 15.55
CA VAL A 76 -26.64 3.45 16.15
C VAL A 76 -25.82 2.52 17.06
N GLY A 77 -24.56 2.35 16.75
CA GLY A 77 -23.66 1.52 17.54
C GLY A 77 -22.24 1.60 17.08
N THR A 78 -21.34 1.29 17.99
CA THR A 78 -19.90 1.18 17.68
C THR A 78 -19.39 -0.18 18.14
N SER A 79 -18.46 -0.73 17.39
CA SER A 79 -17.77 -1.96 17.74
C SER A 79 -16.27 -1.80 17.47
N ARG A 80 -15.43 -2.40 18.31
CA ARG A 80 -13.99 -2.37 18.17
C ARG A 80 -13.46 -3.80 18.20
N THR A 81 -12.95 -4.25 17.08
CA THR A 81 -12.15 -5.47 16.97
C THR A 81 -10.71 -5.08 16.61
N ASP A 82 -10.31 -5.20 15.34
CA ASP A 82 -9.03 -4.70 14.84
C ASP A 82 -9.09 -3.22 14.44
N GLN A 83 -10.26 -2.76 14.06
CA GLN A 83 -10.56 -1.40 13.64
C GLN A 83 -11.84 -0.93 14.33
N LEU A 84 -11.94 0.37 14.58
CA LEU A 84 -13.16 1.00 15.05
C LEU A 84 -14.17 0.99 13.89
N ARG A 85 -15.37 0.49 14.17
CA ARG A 85 -16.51 0.47 13.25
C ARG A 85 -17.68 1.20 13.91
N ALA A 86 -18.33 2.07 13.15
CA ALA A 86 -19.56 2.72 13.55
C ALA A 86 -20.67 2.33 12.60
N THR A 87 -21.80 1.91 13.13
CA THR A 87 -23.03 1.71 12.36
C THR A 87 -23.83 2.99 12.44
N VAL A 88 -24.22 3.53 11.28
CA VAL A 88 -24.89 4.82 11.17
C VAL A 88 -26.12 4.74 10.27
N HIS A 89 -27.12 5.56 10.57
CA HIS A 89 -28.29 5.78 9.75
C HIS A 89 -28.31 7.21 9.25
N PHE A 90 -28.36 7.39 7.94
CA PHE A 90 -28.60 8.70 7.35
C PHE A 90 -30.07 9.09 7.51
N SER A 91 -30.35 10.28 8.03
CA SER A 91 -31.72 10.76 8.21
C SER A 91 -32.51 10.82 6.91
N ALA A 92 -31.84 11.02 5.79
CA ALA A 92 -32.43 11.06 4.46
C ALA A 92 -32.64 9.68 3.81
N LEU A 93 -32.11 8.60 4.41
CA LEU A 93 -32.20 7.21 3.94
C LEU A 93 -32.76 6.30 5.04
N PRO A 94 -34.04 6.49 5.42
CA PRO A 94 -34.63 5.73 6.53
C PRO A 94 -34.63 4.22 6.23
N GLY A 95 -34.32 3.43 7.26
CA GLY A 95 -34.30 1.96 7.17
C GLY A 95 -33.01 1.37 6.58
N GLN A 96 -32.05 2.19 6.14
CA GLN A 96 -30.75 1.71 5.68
C GLN A 96 -29.66 1.97 6.71
N ALA A 97 -28.93 0.92 7.05
CA ALA A 97 -27.77 1.00 7.93
C ALA A 97 -26.48 0.94 7.11
N PHE A 98 -25.56 1.83 7.41
CA PHE A 98 -24.24 1.89 6.78
C PHE A 98 -23.17 1.65 7.83
N THR A 99 -22.04 1.06 7.43
CA THR A 99 -20.92 0.84 8.33
C THR A 99 -19.74 1.71 7.91
N ALA A 100 -19.33 2.59 8.82
CA ALA A 100 -18.07 3.35 8.70
C ALA A 100 -16.96 2.57 9.41
N ARG A 101 -15.79 2.44 8.78
CA ARG A 101 -14.57 1.84 9.35
C ARG A 101 -13.51 2.91 9.43
N PHE A 102 -12.80 2.98 10.55
CA PHE A 102 -11.76 3.98 10.75
C PHE A 102 -10.38 3.36 10.77
N PRO A 103 -9.38 3.99 10.12
CA PRO A 103 -7.99 3.64 10.31
C PRO A 103 -7.58 3.99 11.75
N LYS A 104 -6.56 3.30 12.30
CA LYS A 104 -6.12 3.49 13.69
C LYS A 104 -5.71 4.94 14.02
N ASP A 105 -5.18 5.64 13.02
CA ASP A 105 -4.62 7.00 13.17
C ASP A 105 -5.63 8.11 12.85
N GLY A 106 -6.88 7.77 12.51
CA GLY A 106 -7.94 8.71 12.13
C GLY A 106 -9.27 8.40 12.80
N GLU A 107 -9.25 8.02 14.08
CA GLU A 107 -10.47 7.76 14.83
C GLU A 107 -11.11 9.09 15.29
N PRO A 108 -12.41 9.34 15.02
CA PRO A 108 -13.10 10.51 15.54
C PRO A 108 -13.22 10.44 17.06
N SER A 109 -13.52 11.58 17.67
CA SER A 109 -13.71 11.66 19.13
C SER A 109 -14.80 10.69 19.60
N SER A 110 -14.61 10.10 20.77
CA SER A 110 -15.57 9.15 21.35
C SER A 110 -16.96 9.76 21.56
N SER A 111 -17.05 11.07 21.78
CA SER A 111 -18.31 11.80 21.91
C SER A 111 -19.09 11.88 20.61
N ALA A 112 -18.40 12.05 19.47
CA ALA A 112 -19.02 12.08 18.15
C ALA A 112 -19.57 10.72 17.71
N LEU A 113 -19.02 9.63 18.25
CA LEU A 113 -19.43 8.26 17.98
C LEU A 113 -20.28 7.64 19.09
N ALA A 114 -20.74 8.45 20.06
CA ALA A 114 -21.62 7.95 21.10
C ALA A 114 -22.94 7.43 20.48
N ASN A 115 -23.45 6.32 21.00
CA ASN A 115 -24.72 5.76 20.54
C ASN A 115 -25.85 6.79 20.70
N GLY A 116 -26.59 7.03 19.63
CA GLY A 116 -27.64 8.05 19.55
C GLY A 116 -27.13 9.45 19.17
N SER A 117 -25.81 9.69 19.08
CA SER A 117 -25.30 10.98 18.64
C SER A 117 -25.67 11.26 17.18
N ILE A 118 -25.93 12.53 16.90
CA ILE A 118 -26.16 13.02 15.54
C ILE A 118 -24.90 13.77 15.10
N THR A 119 -24.36 13.39 13.99
CA THR A 119 -23.16 14.01 13.40
C THR A 119 -23.33 14.15 11.89
N GLU A 120 -22.35 14.73 11.21
CA GLU A 120 -22.34 14.76 9.74
C GLU A 120 -21.63 13.54 9.19
N GLY A 121 -22.23 12.94 8.15
CA GLY A 121 -21.65 11.85 7.39
C GLY A 121 -21.68 12.13 5.91
N GLU A 122 -20.72 11.56 5.20
CA GLU A 122 -20.69 11.60 3.74
C GLU A 122 -20.77 10.17 3.19
N LEU A 123 -21.67 9.98 2.22
CA LEU A 123 -21.87 8.73 1.50
C LEU A 123 -21.37 8.89 0.07
N TRP A 124 -20.59 7.91 -0.38
CA TRP A 124 -20.08 7.82 -1.76
C TRP A 124 -20.14 6.38 -2.25
N SER A 125 -20.81 6.17 -3.37
CA SER A 125 -20.95 4.83 -3.98
C SER A 125 -21.40 3.74 -2.98
N GLY A 126 -22.38 4.06 -2.14
CA GLY A 126 -22.94 3.15 -1.15
C GLY A 126 -22.08 2.92 0.10
N LYS A 127 -20.98 3.65 0.27
CA LYS A 127 -20.07 3.54 1.40
C LYS A 127 -19.94 4.87 2.14
N VAL A 128 -19.78 4.80 3.46
CA VAL A 128 -19.49 6.00 4.25
C VAL A 128 -18.04 6.39 4.00
N SER A 129 -17.83 7.54 3.34
CA SER A 129 -16.50 8.07 3.03
C SER A 129 -15.97 8.96 4.15
N ARG A 130 -16.82 9.72 4.84
CA ARG A 130 -16.47 10.54 6.00
C ARG A 130 -17.54 10.45 7.09
N LEU A 131 -17.11 10.54 8.33
CA LEU A 131 -18.02 10.60 9.49
C LEU A 131 -17.42 11.52 10.56
N ALA A 132 -18.20 12.48 11.06
CA ALA A 132 -17.76 13.45 12.03
C ALA A 132 -16.53 14.28 11.58
N GLY A 133 -16.38 14.53 10.28
CA GLY A 133 -15.25 15.24 9.69
C GLY A 133 -14.04 14.36 9.37
N GLU A 134 -13.97 13.14 9.92
CA GLU A 134 -12.85 12.25 9.75
C GLU A 134 -13.06 11.29 8.55
N PRO A 135 -12.01 11.01 7.76
CA PRO A 135 -12.09 10.07 6.68
C PRO A 135 -12.19 8.63 7.20
N THR A 136 -13.05 7.83 6.59
CA THR A 136 -13.15 6.40 6.88
C THR A 136 -12.12 5.62 6.04
N SER A 137 -11.93 4.33 6.33
CA SER A 137 -11.08 3.45 5.52
C SER A 137 -11.60 3.24 4.09
N ASP A 138 -12.88 3.54 3.84
CA ASP A 138 -13.49 3.48 2.51
C ASP A 138 -13.32 4.81 1.73
N ASN A 139 -12.79 5.87 2.36
CA ASN A 139 -12.45 7.11 1.69
C ASN A 139 -11.13 6.93 0.93
N PRO A 140 -11.08 7.23 -0.38
CA PRO A 140 -9.84 7.15 -1.15
C PRO A 140 -8.69 8.02 -0.58
N GLU A 141 -9.01 9.13 0.07
CA GLU A 141 -8.03 10.02 0.70
C GLU A 141 -7.40 9.44 1.98
N SER A 142 -8.00 8.41 2.59
CA SER A 142 -7.47 7.78 3.81
C SER A 142 -6.16 7.02 3.58
N THR A 143 -5.87 6.67 2.34
CA THR A 143 -4.63 5.98 1.96
C THR A 143 -3.69 6.98 1.30
N SER A 144 -2.53 7.23 1.91
CA SER A 144 -1.50 8.09 1.31
C SER A 144 -0.82 7.36 0.14
N PRO A 145 -1.05 7.78 -1.13
CA PRO A 145 -0.39 7.15 -2.26
C PRO A 145 1.14 7.35 -2.24
N ASP A 146 1.61 8.40 -1.57
CA ASP A 146 3.04 8.73 -1.51
C ASP A 146 3.84 7.68 -0.73
N SER A 147 3.23 7.05 0.28
CA SER A 147 3.88 5.93 1.00
C SER A 147 4.11 4.72 0.08
N ILE A 148 3.19 4.43 -0.82
CA ILE A 148 3.31 3.33 -1.79
C ILE A 148 4.43 3.65 -2.79
N LEU A 149 4.51 4.90 -3.24
CA LEU A 149 5.56 5.36 -4.13
C LEU A 149 6.94 5.25 -3.47
N LEU A 150 7.08 5.69 -2.22
CA LEU A 150 8.34 5.59 -1.46
C LEU A 150 8.78 4.13 -1.27
N ILE A 151 7.86 3.22 -0.99
CA ILE A 151 8.16 1.77 -0.90
C ILE A 151 8.65 1.25 -2.26
N GLY A 152 7.96 1.60 -3.35
CA GLY A 152 8.35 1.22 -4.71
C GLY A 152 9.77 1.68 -5.07
N TRP A 153 10.10 2.94 -4.78
CA TRP A 153 11.43 3.48 -4.98
C TRP A 153 12.47 2.82 -4.08
N GLY A 154 12.16 2.59 -2.80
CA GLY A 154 13.05 1.89 -1.85
C GLY A 154 13.44 0.50 -2.34
N ILE A 155 12.48 -0.27 -2.84
CA ILE A 155 12.72 -1.61 -3.40
C ILE A 155 13.60 -1.51 -4.65
N LEU A 156 13.32 -0.58 -5.56
CA LEU A 156 14.08 -0.39 -6.79
C LEU A 156 15.54 -0.01 -6.51
N VAL A 157 15.76 0.99 -5.65
CA VAL A 157 17.11 1.45 -5.28
C VAL A 157 17.87 0.34 -4.55
N GLY A 158 17.24 -0.36 -3.63
CA GLY A 158 17.84 -1.50 -2.93
C GLY A 158 18.28 -2.59 -3.90
N ALA A 159 17.46 -2.94 -4.88
CA ALA A 159 17.80 -3.92 -5.91
C ALA A 159 18.99 -3.46 -6.78
N LEU A 160 19.01 -2.19 -7.20
CA LEU A 160 20.11 -1.62 -7.98
C LEU A 160 21.43 -1.62 -7.20
N LEU A 161 21.40 -1.33 -5.89
CA LEU A 161 22.59 -1.40 -5.04
C LEU A 161 23.12 -2.83 -4.92
N ILE A 162 22.23 -3.80 -4.68
CA ILE A 162 22.62 -5.22 -4.62
C ILE A 162 23.25 -5.66 -5.95
N PHE A 163 22.63 -5.30 -7.06
CA PHE A 163 23.15 -5.64 -8.39
C PHE A 163 24.47 -4.93 -8.71
N GLY A 164 24.54 -3.63 -8.42
CA GLY A 164 25.72 -2.80 -8.65
C GLY A 164 26.93 -3.25 -7.84
N LEU A 165 26.74 -3.74 -6.61
CA LEU A 165 27.81 -4.27 -5.77
C LEU A 165 28.22 -5.71 -6.14
N SER A 166 27.29 -6.51 -6.62
CA SER A 166 27.55 -7.92 -6.97
C SER A 166 28.43 -8.09 -8.21
N VAL A 167 28.27 -7.21 -9.20
CA VAL A 167 29.02 -7.27 -10.47
C VAL A 167 30.52 -6.96 -10.30
N PRO A 168 30.93 -5.86 -9.62
CA PRO A 168 32.34 -5.57 -9.45
C PRO A 168 33.06 -6.56 -8.53
N LEU A 169 32.37 -7.09 -7.50
CA LEU A 169 32.93 -8.14 -6.63
C LEU A 169 33.21 -9.44 -7.41
N ALA A 170 32.32 -9.83 -8.30
CA ALA A 170 32.54 -10.97 -9.16
C ALA A 170 33.73 -10.74 -10.13
N ARG A 171 33.86 -9.55 -10.73
CA ARG A 171 34.98 -9.17 -11.61
C ARG A 171 36.31 -9.03 -10.86
N PHE A 172 36.28 -8.51 -9.63
CA PHE A 172 37.46 -8.39 -8.79
C PHE A 172 38.05 -9.77 -8.42
N ASN A 173 37.20 -10.70 -8.02
CA ASN A 173 37.59 -12.06 -7.74
C ASN A 173 38.15 -12.80 -8.98
N TRP A 174 37.67 -12.46 -10.18
CA TRP A 174 38.18 -13.00 -11.44
C TRP A 174 39.61 -12.49 -11.72
N ARG A 175 39.88 -11.18 -11.60
CA ARG A 175 41.20 -10.57 -11.83
C ARG A 175 42.29 -11.07 -10.89
N ILE A 176 41.98 -11.26 -9.61
CA ILE A 176 42.94 -11.83 -8.65
C ILE A 176 43.35 -13.24 -9.08
N ARG A 177 42.44 -13.99 -9.68
CA ARG A 177 42.69 -15.37 -10.10
C ARG A 177 43.55 -15.44 -11.38
N ASP A 178 43.35 -14.56 -12.34
CA ASP A 178 44.14 -14.53 -13.58
C ASP A 178 45.54 -13.99 -13.33
N GLY A 179 45.73 -13.02 -12.43
CA GLY A 179 47.04 -12.49 -12.03
C GLY A 179 47.90 -13.50 -11.28
N SER A 180 47.31 -14.48 -10.61
CA SER A 180 48.07 -15.51 -9.88
C SER A 180 48.59 -16.65 -10.76
N VAL A 181 48.07 -16.78 -11.98
CA VAL A 181 48.50 -17.81 -12.95
C VAL A 181 49.65 -17.31 -13.86
N ALA A 182 49.81 -15.99 -14.00
CA ALA A 182 50.87 -15.38 -14.82
C ALA A 182 52.22 -15.22 -14.11
N ALA A 183 52.32 -15.58 -12.81
CA ALA A 183 53.53 -15.42 -11.99
C ALA A 183 54.24 -16.76 -11.67
N LYS A 184 54.17 -17.75 -12.60
CA LYS A 184 54.97 -18.99 -12.53
C LYS A 184 55.71 -19.21 -13.80
#